data_3bcb52b3a0db835633ef61f62017547b
#
_entry.id   3bcb52b3a0db835633ef61f62017547b
#
_cell.length_a   1.000
_cell.length_b   1.000
_cell.length_c   1.000
_cell.angle_alpha   90.00
_cell.angle_beta   90.00
_cell.angle_gamma   90.00
#
_symmetry.space_group_name_H-M   'P 1'
#
loop_
_entity.id
_entity.type
_entity.pdbx_description
1 polymer ?
#
loop_
_entity_poly.entity_id
_entity_poly.type
_entity_poly.pdbx_seq_one_letter_code
_entity_poly.pdbx_strand_id
1 'polypeptide(L)'
;MKNLELMFDGRRITLTNKRINKLDEFVFKVSSLIEKYTEYVIVSGYISILFGRSRGTEDVDFVISSLPLEEFRKLYEDFLNSGFEFINADDPVELFEMLIENQAVRACEIGTIFPNAEIKLPKDRFHLEALKHRIETIINDRRIFISPIELQIAYKLYLGSEKDIEDAIFLYELFRDHISHEKLQYWKTQLGVEEFEL
;
A
#
# COMPACT_ATOMS: atom_id res chain seq x y z
N MET A 1 25.31 -0.81 15.49
CA MET A 1 23.97 -1.06 14.90
C MET A 1 24.20 -1.75 13.59
N LYS A 2 23.45 -2.83 13.27
CA LYS A 2 23.51 -3.45 11.94
C LYS A 2 22.83 -2.48 10.96
N ASN A 3 23.43 -2.29 9.80
CA ASN A 3 22.85 -1.45 8.75
C ASN A 3 21.60 -2.11 8.18
N LEU A 4 20.65 -1.29 7.72
CA LEU A 4 19.52 -1.75 6.90
C LEU A 4 20.09 -2.38 5.61
N GLU A 5 19.66 -3.58 5.31
CA GLU A 5 20.00 -4.27 4.06
C GLU A 5 18.74 -4.47 3.24
N LEU A 6 18.80 -4.13 1.96
CA LEU A 6 17.73 -4.29 0.99
C LEU A 6 18.19 -5.25 -0.10
N MET A 7 17.41 -6.29 -0.36
CA MET A 7 17.57 -7.18 -1.51
C MET A 7 16.27 -7.20 -2.31
N PHE A 8 16.38 -7.14 -3.63
CA PHE A 8 15.26 -7.27 -4.56
C PHE A 8 15.63 -8.18 -5.71
N ASP A 9 14.85 -9.23 -5.92
CA ASP A 9 15.07 -10.24 -6.97
C ASP A 9 14.09 -10.11 -8.17
N GLY A 10 13.35 -9.00 -8.24
CA GLY A 10 12.33 -8.73 -9.25
C GLY A 10 10.94 -9.28 -8.90
N ARG A 11 10.80 -10.08 -7.83
CA ARG A 11 9.53 -10.65 -7.36
C ARG A 11 9.31 -10.47 -5.86
N ARG A 12 10.40 -10.44 -5.10
CA ARG A 12 10.38 -10.30 -3.65
C ARG A 12 11.39 -9.25 -3.22
N ILE A 13 10.98 -8.42 -2.29
CA ILE A 13 11.86 -7.49 -1.57
C ILE A 13 12.09 -8.03 -0.17
N THR A 14 13.34 -8.03 0.27
CA THR A 14 13.71 -8.40 1.65
C THR A 14 14.43 -7.24 2.31
N LEU A 15 13.89 -6.79 3.43
CA LEU A 15 14.50 -5.78 4.31
C LEU A 15 14.95 -6.46 5.60
N THR A 16 16.25 -6.47 5.85
CA THR A 16 16.81 -6.98 7.11
C THR A 16 17.37 -5.85 7.95
N ASN A 17 17.30 -6.01 9.27
CA ASN A 17 17.72 -5.02 10.25
C ASN A 17 16.94 -3.68 10.17
N LYS A 18 15.74 -3.66 9.60
CA LYS A 18 14.86 -2.48 9.62
C LYS A 18 14.40 -2.21 11.05
N ARG A 19 14.59 -0.98 11.52
CA ARG A 19 13.97 -0.53 12.77
C ARG A 19 12.49 -0.34 12.55
N ILE A 20 11.68 -1.18 13.18
CA ILE A 20 10.22 -1.11 13.11
C ILE A 20 9.72 0.08 13.92
N ASN A 21 8.88 0.90 13.33
CA ASN A 21 8.22 2.03 13.97
C ASN A 21 6.73 1.74 14.21
N LYS A 22 6.00 2.68 14.82
CA LYS A 22 4.56 2.54 15.12
C LYS A 22 3.70 2.37 13.85
N LEU A 23 4.07 3.05 12.76
CA LEU A 23 3.35 2.94 11.49
C LEU A 23 3.56 1.55 10.87
N ASP A 24 4.78 1.00 10.93
CA ASP A 24 5.05 -0.36 10.47
C ASP A 24 4.23 -1.38 11.27
N GLU A 25 4.14 -1.23 12.62
CA GLU A 25 3.31 -2.12 13.45
C GLU A 25 1.82 -2.04 13.09
N PHE A 26 1.31 -0.83 12.85
CA PHE A 26 -0.06 -0.62 12.38
C PHE A 26 -0.30 -1.34 11.05
N VAL A 27 0.59 -1.16 10.08
CA VAL A 27 0.51 -1.80 8.76
C VAL A 27 0.51 -3.32 8.88
N PHE A 28 1.36 -3.91 9.72
CA PHE A 28 1.39 -5.35 9.91
C PHE A 28 0.10 -5.90 10.52
N LYS A 29 -0.49 -5.19 11.50
CA LYS A 29 -1.77 -5.58 12.10
C LYS A 29 -2.88 -5.57 11.05
N VAL A 30 -3.04 -4.45 10.32
CA VAL A 30 -4.06 -4.30 9.28
C VAL A 30 -3.88 -5.33 8.17
N SER A 31 -2.65 -5.49 7.66
CA SER A 31 -2.32 -6.48 6.63
C SER A 31 -2.72 -7.89 7.04
N SER A 32 -2.41 -8.28 8.27
CA SER A 32 -2.73 -9.61 8.79
C SER A 32 -4.22 -9.86 8.95
N LEU A 33 -5.01 -8.82 9.21
CA LEU A 33 -6.47 -8.91 9.28
C LEU A 33 -7.08 -9.07 7.88
N ILE A 34 -6.68 -8.21 6.94
CA ILE A 34 -7.20 -8.26 5.57
C ILE A 34 -6.86 -9.59 4.88
N GLU A 35 -5.63 -10.07 5.04
CA GLU A 35 -5.12 -11.29 4.36
C GLU A 35 -5.91 -12.57 4.69
N LYS A 36 -6.63 -12.60 5.81
CA LYS A 36 -7.50 -13.74 6.17
C LYS A 36 -8.70 -13.90 5.23
N TYR A 37 -9.15 -12.81 4.60
CA TYR A 37 -10.42 -12.74 3.88
C TYR A 37 -10.26 -12.44 2.39
N THR A 38 -9.23 -11.68 2.03
CA THR A 38 -9.03 -11.26 0.65
C THR A 38 -7.57 -10.92 0.37
N GLU A 39 -7.21 -10.90 -0.90
CA GLU A 39 -5.93 -10.38 -1.33
C GLU A 39 -5.88 -8.87 -1.23
N TYR A 40 -4.69 -8.33 -0.94
CA TYR A 40 -4.47 -6.88 -0.87
C TYR A 40 -3.12 -6.49 -1.48
N VAL A 41 -3.02 -5.21 -1.78
CA VAL A 41 -1.76 -4.54 -2.10
C VAL A 41 -1.74 -3.18 -1.42
N ILE A 42 -0.62 -2.83 -0.80
CA ILE A 42 -0.36 -1.49 -0.29
C ILE A 42 0.16 -0.64 -1.45
N VAL A 43 -0.37 0.58 -1.56
CA VAL A 43 0.04 1.56 -2.58
C VAL A 43 0.44 2.89 -1.94
N SER A 44 0.83 3.87 -2.75
CA SER A 44 0.98 5.26 -2.34
C SER A 44 2.11 5.54 -1.31
N GLY A 45 1.85 6.44 -0.36
CA GLY A 45 2.85 7.11 0.47
C GLY A 45 3.63 6.22 1.42
N TYR A 46 3.00 5.20 1.98
CA TYR A 46 3.67 4.28 2.92
C TYR A 46 4.86 3.55 2.27
N ILE A 47 4.81 3.25 0.96
CA ILE A 47 5.91 2.56 0.29
C ILE A 47 7.22 3.35 0.40
N SER A 48 7.19 4.65 0.16
CA SER A 48 8.38 5.50 0.29
C SER A 48 8.87 5.57 1.74
N ILE A 49 7.95 5.63 2.72
CA ILE A 49 8.28 5.61 4.15
C ILE A 49 8.91 4.27 4.56
N LEU A 50 8.36 3.16 4.06
CA LEU A 50 8.87 1.82 4.32
C LEU A 50 10.36 1.69 3.98
N PHE A 51 10.76 2.28 2.86
CA PHE A 51 12.14 2.24 2.36
C PHE A 51 13.03 3.35 2.94
N GLY A 52 12.52 4.20 3.82
CA GLY A 52 13.34 5.13 4.60
C GLY A 52 13.19 6.60 4.24
N ARG A 53 12.28 6.97 3.34
CA ARG A 53 12.00 8.38 3.10
C ARG A 53 11.40 9.03 4.34
N SER A 54 11.99 10.14 4.77
CA SER A 54 11.49 10.95 5.90
C SER A 54 10.32 11.83 5.45
N ARG A 55 9.10 11.33 5.64
CA ARG A 55 7.85 12.08 5.42
C ARG A 55 6.76 11.60 6.36
N GLY A 56 5.76 12.45 6.63
CA GLY A 56 4.54 12.05 7.30
C GLY A 56 3.52 11.44 6.35
N THR A 57 2.66 10.58 6.89
CA THR A 57 1.40 10.19 6.29
C THR A 57 0.36 10.03 7.38
N GLU A 58 -0.89 10.35 7.05
CA GLU A 58 -2.04 10.19 7.94
C GLU A 58 -2.74 8.85 7.68
N ASP A 59 -2.60 8.34 6.45
CA ASP A 59 -3.23 7.14 5.97
C ASP A 59 -2.24 6.15 5.35
N VAL A 60 -2.67 4.90 5.28
CA VAL A 60 -2.02 3.84 4.51
C VAL A 60 -3.05 3.25 3.56
N ASP A 61 -2.78 3.32 2.27
CA ASP A 61 -3.68 2.91 1.21
C ASP A 61 -3.61 1.41 0.94
N PHE A 62 -4.70 0.70 1.19
CA PHE A 62 -4.90 -0.71 0.87
C PHE A 62 -5.89 -0.87 -0.27
N VAL A 63 -5.44 -1.40 -1.39
CA VAL A 63 -6.34 -1.86 -2.44
C VAL A 63 -6.57 -3.36 -2.23
N ILE A 64 -7.84 -3.76 -2.07
CA ILE A 64 -8.21 -5.16 -1.79
C ILE A 64 -8.95 -5.78 -2.98
N SER A 65 -8.84 -7.09 -3.17
CA SER A 65 -9.71 -7.81 -4.11
C SER A 65 -11.15 -7.80 -3.59
N SER A 66 -12.11 -7.81 -4.51
CA SER A 66 -13.52 -7.86 -4.11
C SER A 66 -13.80 -9.15 -3.33
N LEU A 67 -14.68 -9.04 -2.34
CA LEU A 67 -15.11 -10.15 -1.50
C LEU A 67 -16.62 -10.08 -1.30
N PRO A 68 -17.29 -11.20 -0.97
CA PRO A 68 -18.72 -11.19 -0.64
C PRO A 68 -19.00 -10.41 0.65
N LEU A 69 -20.22 -9.85 0.79
CA LEU A 69 -20.66 -9.15 2.00
C LEU A 69 -20.45 -9.98 3.28
N GLU A 70 -20.70 -11.28 3.22
CA GLU A 70 -20.52 -12.16 4.39
C GLU A 70 -19.06 -12.26 4.85
N GLU A 71 -18.11 -12.26 3.92
CA GLU A 71 -16.69 -12.23 4.26
C GLU A 71 -16.25 -10.84 4.74
N PHE A 72 -16.86 -9.79 4.18
CA PHE A 72 -16.61 -8.42 4.67
C PHE A 72 -17.14 -8.22 6.11
N ARG A 73 -18.29 -8.81 6.46
CA ARG A 73 -18.80 -8.79 7.85
C ARG A 73 -17.83 -9.43 8.83
N LYS A 74 -17.23 -10.57 8.47
CA LYS A 74 -16.23 -11.25 9.30
C LYS A 74 -14.96 -10.39 9.43
N LEU A 75 -14.51 -9.80 8.33
CA LEU A 75 -13.40 -8.85 8.34
C LEU A 75 -13.67 -7.68 9.29
N TYR A 76 -14.85 -7.07 9.20
CA TYR A 76 -15.30 -5.99 10.07
C TYR A 76 -15.25 -6.42 11.56
N GLU A 77 -15.84 -7.56 11.89
CA GLU A 77 -15.83 -8.08 13.26
C GLU A 77 -14.40 -8.34 13.76
N ASP A 78 -13.51 -8.88 12.93
CA ASP A 78 -12.10 -9.11 13.29
C ASP A 78 -11.34 -7.80 13.53
N PHE A 79 -11.64 -6.73 12.78
CA PHE A 79 -11.11 -5.40 13.06
C PHE A 79 -11.54 -4.90 14.43
N LEU A 80 -12.86 -4.94 14.73
CA LEU A 80 -13.38 -4.51 16.03
C LEU A 80 -12.76 -5.32 17.18
N ASN A 81 -12.70 -6.65 17.04
CA ASN A 81 -12.12 -7.54 18.06
C ASN A 81 -10.60 -7.34 18.24
N SER A 82 -9.94 -6.75 17.25
CA SER A 82 -8.50 -6.43 17.28
C SER A 82 -8.20 -5.01 17.76
N GLY A 83 -9.21 -4.27 18.24
CA GLY A 83 -9.05 -2.93 18.79
C GLY A 83 -9.05 -1.82 17.75
N PHE A 84 -9.68 -2.05 16.60
CA PHE A 84 -9.91 -1.04 15.56
C PHE A 84 -11.36 -0.58 15.56
N GLU A 85 -11.59 0.60 15.00
CA GLU A 85 -12.90 1.15 14.67
C GLU A 85 -12.89 1.69 13.24
N PHE A 86 -14.06 1.76 12.61
CA PHE A 86 -14.22 2.38 11.28
C PHE A 86 -14.71 3.82 11.46
N ILE A 87 -14.09 4.77 10.76
CA ILE A 87 -14.38 6.20 10.89
C ILE A 87 -15.63 6.61 10.09
N ASN A 88 -15.92 5.86 9.01
CA ASN A 88 -16.97 6.26 8.06
C ASN A 88 -18.37 5.88 8.53
N ALA A 89 -18.56 4.72 9.12
CA ALA A 89 -19.83 4.19 9.63
C ALA A 89 -19.60 3.06 10.64
N ASP A 90 -20.62 2.76 11.44
CA ASP A 90 -20.60 1.67 12.43
C ASP A 90 -21.33 0.40 11.91
N ASP A 91 -21.93 0.46 10.72
CA ASP A 91 -22.65 -0.66 10.10
C ASP A 91 -21.80 -1.29 8.98
N PRO A 92 -21.51 -2.60 9.03
CA PRO A 92 -20.73 -3.27 7.98
C PRO A 92 -21.43 -3.30 6.63
N VAL A 93 -22.76 -3.20 6.56
CA VAL A 93 -23.49 -3.11 5.28
C VAL A 93 -23.26 -1.77 4.63
N GLU A 94 -23.37 -0.68 5.39
CA GLU A 94 -23.11 0.67 4.90
C GLU A 94 -21.67 0.81 4.42
N LEU A 95 -20.69 0.33 5.19
CA LEU A 95 -19.28 0.32 4.78
C LEU A 95 -19.05 -0.49 3.51
N PHE A 96 -19.72 -1.64 3.37
CA PHE A 96 -19.63 -2.47 2.18
C PHE A 96 -20.23 -1.77 0.94
N GLU A 97 -21.37 -1.09 1.09
CA GLU A 97 -21.98 -0.29 0.04
C GLU A 97 -21.04 0.84 -0.42
N MET A 98 -20.39 1.53 0.52
CA MET A 98 -19.37 2.53 0.20
C MET A 98 -18.24 1.94 -0.67
N LEU A 99 -17.74 0.74 -0.33
CA LEU A 99 -16.70 0.07 -1.13
C LEU A 99 -17.19 -0.22 -2.56
N ILE A 100 -18.42 -0.73 -2.71
CA ILE A 100 -19.01 -1.03 -4.03
C ILE A 100 -19.21 0.25 -4.85
N GLU A 101 -19.49 1.37 -4.22
CA GLU A 101 -19.59 2.69 -4.84
C GLU A 101 -18.22 3.35 -5.11
N ASN A 102 -17.12 2.59 -4.99
CA ASN A 102 -15.74 3.07 -5.16
C ASN A 102 -15.31 4.16 -4.14
N GLN A 103 -15.96 4.20 -2.99
CA GLN A 103 -15.51 5.00 -1.86
C GLN A 103 -14.55 4.17 -1.00
N ALA A 104 -13.61 4.85 -0.35
CA ALA A 104 -12.73 4.20 0.60
C ALA A 104 -13.37 4.15 1.99
N VAL A 105 -13.19 3.04 2.68
CA VAL A 105 -13.50 2.95 4.11
C VAL A 105 -12.22 3.06 4.92
N ARG A 106 -12.29 3.71 6.08
CA ARG A 106 -11.14 4.00 6.93
C ARG A 106 -11.26 3.34 8.27
N ALA A 107 -10.23 2.57 8.63
CA ALA A 107 -10.11 1.92 9.93
C ALA A 107 -8.90 2.48 10.70
N CYS A 108 -9.07 2.77 11.99
CA CYS A 108 -8.01 3.23 12.89
C CYS A 108 -8.04 2.46 14.22
N GLU A 109 -6.96 2.54 14.99
CA GLU A 109 -6.98 2.00 16.35
C GLU A 109 -7.96 2.82 17.22
N ILE A 110 -8.77 2.16 18.06
CA ILE A 110 -9.78 2.80 18.91
C ILE A 110 -9.18 3.98 19.68
N GLY A 111 -9.88 5.12 19.62
CA GLY A 111 -9.47 6.36 20.28
C GLY A 111 -8.36 7.14 19.55
N THR A 112 -8.05 6.77 18.30
CA THR A 112 -7.16 7.53 17.43
C THR A 112 -7.88 7.88 16.11
N ILE A 113 -7.31 8.82 15.35
CA ILE A 113 -7.76 9.13 14.00
C ILE A 113 -6.62 8.79 13.01
N PHE A 114 -5.39 8.84 13.48
CA PHE A 114 -4.17 8.62 12.70
C PHE A 114 -3.19 7.71 13.45
N PRO A 115 -2.49 6.82 12.72
CA PRO A 115 -2.70 6.50 11.31
C PRO A 115 -4.02 5.76 11.10
N ASN A 116 -4.59 5.89 9.89
CA ASN A 116 -5.71 5.07 9.47
C ASN A 116 -5.39 4.24 8.24
N ALA A 117 -6.08 3.12 8.07
CA ALA A 117 -6.03 2.29 6.87
C ALA A 117 -7.14 2.72 5.93
N GLU A 118 -6.80 3.30 4.78
CA GLU A 118 -7.74 3.59 3.72
C GLU A 118 -7.91 2.35 2.84
N ILE A 119 -8.99 1.61 3.04
CA ILE A 119 -9.30 0.36 2.35
C ILE A 119 -10.26 0.65 1.20
N LYS A 120 -9.92 0.19 -0.02
CA LYS A 120 -10.71 0.45 -1.24
C LYS A 120 -10.65 -0.71 -2.22
N LEU A 121 -11.69 -0.82 -3.05
CA LEU A 121 -11.66 -1.71 -4.21
C LEU A 121 -10.86 -1.07 -5.36
N PRO A 122 -10.38 -1.87 -6.34
CA PRO A 122 -9.71 -1.33 -7.53
C PRO A 122 -10.67 -0.46 -8.34
N LYS A 123 -10.35 0.83 -8.49
CA LYS A 123 -11.16 1.79 -9.28
C LYS A 123 -10.71 1.92 -10.73
N ASP A 124 -9.53 1.44 -11.06
CA ASP A 124 -8.92 1.55 -12.38
C ASP A 124 -8.00 0.36 -12.68
N ARG A 125 -7.50 0.32 -13.93
CA ARG A 125 -6.59 -0.75 -14.37
C ARG A 125 -5.27 -0.79 -13.58
N PHE A 126 -4.81 0.35 -13.06
CA PHE A 126 -3.53 0.43 -12.34
C PHE A 126 -3.64 -0.24 -10.97
N HIS A 127 -4.77 -0.06 -10.27
CA HIS A 127 -5.06 -0.80 -9.05
C HIS A 127 -5.18 -2.31 -9.31
N LEU A 128 -5.81 -2.72 -10.41
CA LEU A 128 -5.91 -4.13 -10.79
C LEU A 128 -4.53 -4.72 -11.10
N GLU A 129 -3.67 -3.99 -11.83
CA GLU A 129 -2.31 -4.43 -12.12
C GLU A 129 -1.42 -4.44 -10.86
N ALA A 130 -1.61 -3.48 -9.94
CA ALA A 130 -0.91 -3.48 -8.66
C ALA A 130 -1.27 -4.72 -7.83
N LEU A 131 -2.55 -5.10 -7.74
CA LEU A 131 -2.99 -6.32 -7.08
C LEU A 131 -2.42 -7.58 -7.74
N LYS A 132 -2.57 -7.70 -9.06
CA LYS A 132 -2.18 -8.87 -9.83
C LYS A 132 -0.68 -9.15 -9.77
N HIS A 133 0.13 -8.09 -9.75
CA HIS A 133 1.60 -8.16 -9.79
C HIS A 133 2.24 -7.67 -8.49
N ARG A 134 1.49 -7.69 -7.39
CA ARG A 134 1.97 -7.25 -6.09
C ARG A 134 3.28 -7.96 -5.70
N ILE A 135 4.17 -7.20 -5.07
CA ILE A 135 5.48 -7.68 -4.64
C ILE A 135 5.38 -8.12 -3.18
N GLU A 136 5.75 -9.36 -2.92
CA GLU A 136 5.95 -9.84 -1.56
C GLU A 136 7.15 -9.12 -0.94
N THR A 137 6.91 -8.44 0.19
CA THR A 137 7.94 -7.70 0.89
C THR A 137 8.09 -8.26 2.30
N ILE A 138 9.26 -8.85 2.56
CA ILE A 138 9.65 -9.41 3.85
C ILE A 138 10.42 -8.35 4.61
N ILE A 139 9.93 -7.99 5.78
CA ILE A 139 10.52 -6.98 6.66
C ILE A 139 10.94 -7.67 7.95
N ASN A 140 12.23 -7.91 8.13
CA ASN A 140 12.80 -8.80 9.13
C ASN A 140 12.21 -10.21 8.97
N ASP A 141 11.16 -10.54 9.73
CA ASP A 141 10.44 -11.82 9.73
C ASP A 141 8.95 -11.69 9.37
N ARG A 142 8.49 -10.47 9.05
CA ARG A 142 7.08 -10.17 8.74
C ARG A 142 6.88 -9.85 7.27
N ARG A 143 5.72 -10.24 6.74
CA ARG A 143 5.37 -10.11 5.32
C ARG A 143 4.25 -9.11 5.10
N ILE A 144 4.40 -8.32 4.05
CA ILE A 144 3.34 -7.50 3.44
C ILE A 144 3.41 -7.59 1.91
N PHE A 145 2.37 -7.10 1.23
CA PHE A 145 2.35 -6.98 -0.22
C PHE A 145 2.25 -5.51 -0.63
N ILE A 146 3.15 -5.08 -1.51
CA ILE A 146 3.19 -3.71 -2.03
C ILE A 146 3.07 -3.68 -3.55
N SER A 147 2.68 -2.53 -4.10
CA SER A 147 2.66 -2.29 -5.54
C SER A 147 4.03 -2.56 -6.19
N PRO A 148 4.06 -3.07 -7.43
CA PRO A 148 5.31 -3.12 -8.21
C PRO A 148 5.99 -1.75 -8.23
N ILE A 149 7.30 -1.73 -8.03
CA ILE A 149 8.06 -0.48 -7.86
C ILE A 149 7.95 0.39 -9.12
N GLU A 150 8.05 -0.20 -10.30
CA GLU A 150 7.95 0.53 -11.58
C GLU A 150 6.57 1.18 -11.76
N LEU A 151 5.51 0.47 -11.40
CA LEU A 151 4.13 1.00 -11.43
C LEU A 151 3.96 2.10 -10.39
N GLN A 152 4.47 1.89 -9.19
CA GLN A 152 4.40 2.88 -8.11
C GLN A 152 5.11 4.19 -8.48
N ILE A 153 6.31 4.12 -9.07
CA ILE A 153 7.07 5.29 -9.54
C ILE A 153 6.25 6.04 -10.61
N ALA A 154 5.80 5.35 -11.66
CA ALA A 154 5.04 5.96 -12.74
C ALA A 154 3.71 6.57 -12.25
N TYR A 155 3.01 5.89 -11.34
CA TYR A 155 1.76 6.39 -10.76
C TYR A 155 1.97 7.63 -9.88
N LYS A 156 3.08 7.70 -9.16
CA LYS A 156 3.48 8.88 -8.39
C LYS A 156 3.76 10.09 -9.29
N LEU A 157 4.44 9.91 -10.41
CA LEU A 157 4.63 10.97 -11.43
C LEU A 157 3.28 11.44 -11.99
N TYR A 158 2.35 10.51 -12.24
CA TYR A 158 1.01 10.83 -12.73
C TYR A 158 0.19 11.65 -11.72
N LEU A 159 0.27 11.37 -10.42
CA LEU A 159 -0.39 12.16 -9.37
C LEU A 159 0.16 13.59 -9.30
N GLY A 160 1.45 13.78 -9.55
CA GLY A 160 2.07 15.05 -9.87
C GLY A 160 2.16 16.07 -8.74
N SER A 161 1.74 15.77 -7.51
CA SER A 161 2.00 16.67 -6.40
C SER A 161 3.50 16.68 -6.05
N GLU A 162 4.00 17.78 -5.47
CA GLU A 162 5.42 17.91 -5.09
C GLU A 162 5.91 16.69 -4.28
N LYS A 163 5.15 16.28 -3.27
CA LYS A 163 5.47 15.10 -2.45
C LYS A 163 5.45 13.79 -3.23
N ASP A 164 4.59 13.68 -4.27
CA ASP A 164 4.51 12.49 -5.10
C ASP A 164 5.69 12.40 -6.06
N ILE A 165 6.08 13.52 -6.67
CA ILE A 165 7.28 13.59 -7.51
C ILE A 165 8.53 13.25 -6.70
N GLU A 166 8.67 13.78 -5.50
CA GLU A 166 9.77 13.45 -4.60
C GLU A 166 9.76 11.98 -4.16
N ASP A 167 8.57 11.37 -3.94
CA ASP A 167 8.43 9.93 -3.70
C ASP A 167 8.92 9.12 -4.91
N ALA A 168 8.55 9.54 -6.13
CA ALA A 168 8.95 8.87 -7.37
C ALA A 168 10.47 8.90 -7.56
N ILE A 169 11.08 10.06 -7.41
CA ILE A 169 12.54 10.25 -7.50
C ILE A 169 13.25 9.38 -6.46
N PHE A 170 12.81 9.43 -5.20
CA PHE A 170 13.40 8.63 -4.12
C PHE A 170 13.36 7.13 -4.41
N LEU A 171 12.19 6.60 -4.85
CA LEU A 171 12.04 5.20 -5.18
C LEU A 171 12.88 4.81 -6.40
N TYR A 172 12.95 5.68 -7.41
CA TYR A 172 13.78 5.45 -8.59
C TYR A 172 15.27 5.37 -8.21
N GLU A 173 15.79 6.33 -7.47
CA GLU A 173 17.19 6.32 -7.04
C GLU A 173 17.55 5.08 -6.21
N LEU A 174 16.63 4.65 -5.34
CA LEU A 174 16.84 3.48 -4.50
C LEU A 174 16.84 2.16 -5.28
N PHE A 175 15.97 2.05 -6.28
CA PHE A 175 15.72 0.79 -6.98
C PHE A 175 16.25 0.74 -8.41
N ARG A 176 16.84 1.79 -8.97
CA ARG A 176 17.23 1.90 -10.40
C ARG A 176 18.06 0.73 -10.92
N ASP A 177 18.92 0.14 -10.08
CA ASP A 177 19.77 -0.98 -10.44
C ASP A 177 19.06 -2.35 -10.36
N HIS A 178 17.79 -2.36 -9.89
CA HIS A 178 17.00 -3.56 -9.61
C HIS A 178 15.68 -3.63 -10.37
N ILE A 179 15.16 -2.51 -10.84
CA ILE A 179 13.89 -2.43 -11.58
C ILE A 179 14.10 -2.69 -13.10
N SER A 180 13.02 -3.07 -13.75
CA SER A 180 13.01 -3.13 -15.22
C SER A 180 12.72 -1.75 -15.80
N HIS A 181 13.73 -1.13 -16.44
CA HIS A 181 13.55 0.14 -17.15
C HIS A 181 12.49 0.06 -18.26
N GLU A 182 12.37 -1.10 -18.93
CA GLU A 182 11.34 -1.36 -19.93
C GLU A 182 9.93 -1.28 -19.31
N LYS A 183 9.72 -1.93 -18.15
CA LYS A 183 8.44 -1.86 -17.44
C LYS A 183 8.15 -0.47 -16.93
N LEU A 184 9.16 0.24 -16.40
CA LEU A 184 8.99 1.62 -15.97
C LEU A 184 8.54 2.51 -17.12
N GLN A 185 9.23 2.42 -18.28
CA GLN A 185 8.88 3.17 -19.48
C GLN A 185 7.48 2.80 -19.98
N TYR A 186 7.13 1.52 -19.98
CA TYR A 186 5.77 1.06 -20.31
C TYR A 186 4.72 1.76 -19.44
N TRP A 187 4.89 1.78 -18.11
CA TRP A 187 3.93 2.41 -17.20
C TRP A 187 3.89 3.93 -17.35
N LYS A 188 5.03 4.57 -17.58
CA LYS A 188 5.09 6.01 -17.87
C LYS A 188 4.26 6.35 -19.12
N THR A 189 4.42 5.57 -20.19
CA THR A 189 3.62 5.73 -21.42
C THR A 189 2.13 5.50 -21.18
N GLN A 190 1.77 4.48 -20.41
CA GLN A 190 0.37 4.18 -20.10
C GLN A 190 -0.31 5.28 -19.28
N LEU A 191 0.46 6.07 -18.54
CA LEU A 191 0.00 7.17 -17.67
C LEU A 191 0.20 8.56 -18.30
N GLY A 192 0.84 8.64 -19.47
CA GLY A 192 1.10 9.91 -20.16
C GLY A 192 2.10 10.80 -19.42
N VAL A 193 3.12 10.20 -18.82
CA VAL A 193 4.16 10.88 -18.04
C VAL A 193 5.57 10.55 -18.55
N GLU A 194 5.72 10.26 -19.84
CA GLU A 194 6.99 9.89 -20.48
C GLU A 194 8.04 10.99 -20.38
N GLU A 195 7.60 12.24 -20.37
CA GLU A 195 8.46 13.44 -20.37
C GLU A 195 9.20 13.67 -19.04
N PHE A 196 8.77 13.04 -17.96
CA PHE A 196 9.51 13.11 -16.71
C PHE A 196 10.83 12.34 -16.82
N GLU A 197 11.95 13.06 -16.78
CA GLU A 197 13.29 12.47 -16.66
C GLU A 197 13.56 12.08 -15.20
N LEU A 198 14.03 10.83 -14.98
CA LEU A 198 14.36 10.27 -13.66
C LEU A 198 15.83 9.84 -13.63
#